data_d08c22d27fcf64b33b4a48622db73bff
#
_entry.id   d08c22d27fcf64b33b4a48622db73bff
#
_cell.length_a   1.000
_cell.length_b   1.000
_cell.length_c   1.000
_cell.angle_alpha   90.00
_cell.angle_beta   90.00
_cell.angle_gamma   90.00
#
_symmetry.space_group_name_H-M   'P 1'
#
loop_
_entity.id
_entity.type
_entity.pdbx_description
1 polymer ?
#
loop_
_entity_poly.entity_id
_entity_poly.type
_entity_poly.pdbx_seq_one_letter_code
_entity_poly.pdbx_strand_id
1 'polypeptide(L)'
;MFMKKRISFVVVAMVVTSFVMAQKIVPSKNYVTKKVEVKSFDGISASTSIDVEYTQTSGNQDVEVYAPDNLVDYVKVEVEDGVLKVCFESKNKKKGITINGKHKTKVSVSAPAVHKLHASSCGDILLKNGLKVQGKVVVKSSSSGDIEGGSVACDELLVKTSSCGDISLENVVSTSLNVEASSSGDIEIKTLQAETVEAEASSAGDIELAGVCHSAKFSASSSGDVMAKMLKANVVTAKASSAGDITCHAVDSLDVTTSSSGNVGYKGNPKHIDFHPKKGLKKID
;
A
#
# COMPACT_ATOMS: atom_id res chain seq x y z
N MET A 1 63.75 6.38 -37.67
CA MET A 1 62.92 6.94 -36.60
C MET A 1 61.48 7.07 -37.15
N PHE A 2 60.68 6.05 -36.98
CA PHE A 2 59.31 5.99 -37.56
C PHE A 2 58.28 6.46 -36.51
N MET A 3 57.66 7.60 -36.78
CA MET A 3 56.52 8.11 -35.99
C MET A 3 55.23 7.35 -36.34
N LYS A 4 54.70 6.54 -35.43
CA LYS A 4 53.37 5.93 -35.52
C LYS A 4 52.29 6.97 -35.19
N LYS A 5 51.53 7.41 -36.18
CA LYS A 5 50.30 8.19 -35.99
C LYS A 5 49.22 7.28 -35.37
N ARG A 6 48.76 7.60 -34.15
CA ARG A 6 47.61 7.00 -33.53
C ARG A 6 46.37 7.72 -34.05
N ILE A 7 45.52 7.01 -34.79
CA ILE A 7 44.18 7.49 -35.20
C ILE A 7 43.24 7.11 -34.07
N SER A 8 42.73 8.13 -33.30
CA SER A 8 41.68 7.96 -32.33
C SER A 8 40.34 7.94 -33.06
N PHE A 9 39.67 6.80 -33.05
CA PHE A 9 38.29 6.69 -33.49
C PHE A 9 37.39 7.19 -32.36
N VAL A 10 36.77 8.37 -32.54
CA VAL A 10 35.69 8.84 -31.67
C VAL A 10 34.39 8.24 -32.18
N VAL A 11 33.86 7.25 -31.46
CA VAL A 11 32.53 6.69 -31.70
C VAL A 11 31.51 7.62 -31.06
N VAL A 12 30.86 8.44 -31.86
CA VAL A 12 29.72 9.24 -31.44
C VAL A 12 28.50 8.30 -31.38
N ALA A 13 28.14 7.86 -30.19
CA ALA A 13 26.88 7.13 -29.97
C ALA A 13 25.71 8.11 -30.13
N MET A 14 25.04 8.06 -31.27
CA MET A 14 23.76 8.75 -31.49
C MET A 14 22.69 8.05 -30.64
N VAL A 15 22.34 8.64 -29.51
CA VAL A 15 21.14 8.25 -28.74
C VAL A 15 19.92 8.74 -29.52
N VAL A 16 19.30 7.85 -30.27
CA VAL A 16 18.00 8.10 -30.90
C VAL A 16 16.92 8.03 -29.79
N THR A 17 16.59 9.16 -29.20
CA THR A 17 15.41 9.28 -28.35
C THR A 17 14.18 9.22 -29.23
N SER A 18 13.54 8.06 -29.31
CA SER A 18 12.22 7.91 -29.92
C SER A 18 11.21 8.65 -29.04
N PHE A 19 10.78 9.84 -29.47
CA PHE A 19 9.64 10.53 -28.89
C PHE A 19 8.38 9.70 -29.16
N VAL A 20 7.92 8.94 -28.17
CA VAL A 20 6.60 8.32 -28.20
C VAL A 20 5.57 9.45 -28.02
N MET A 21 4.94 9.87 -29.11
CA MET A 21 3.88 10.88 -29.07
C MET A 21 2.64 10.26 -28.41
N ALA A 22 2.34 10.68 -27.18
CA ALA A 22 1.12 10.28 -26.48
C ALA A 22 -0.11 10.92 -27.14
N GLN A 23 -1.19 10.16 -27.30
CA GLN A 23 -2.47 10.67 -27.73
C GLN A 23 -3.09 11.52 -26.63
N LYS A 24 -3.36 12.80 -26.91
CA LYS A 24 -4.02 13.70 -25.96
C LYS A 24 -5.53 13.55 -26.08
N ILE A 25 -6.21 13.32 -24.97
CA ILE A 25 -7.67 13.22 -24.90
C ILE A 25 -8.16 14.24 -23.88
N VAL A 26 -9.16 15.04 -24.28
CA VAL A 26 -9.89 15.92 -23.37
C VAL A 26 -11.18 15.21 -22.98
N PRO A 27 -11.43 14.97 -21.69
CA PRO A 27 -12.65 14.28 -21.24
C PRO A 27 -13.90 15.04 -21.66
N SER A 28 -14.90 14.33 -22.14
CA SER A 28 -16.22 14.91 -22.40
C SER A 28 -16.96 15.15 -21.08
N LYS A 29 -18.03 15.92 -21.13
CA LYS A 29 -18.94 16.14 -19.99
C LYS A 29 -20.05 15.10 -19.90
N ASN A 30 -20.19 14.26 -20.92
CA ASN A 30 -21.18 13.19 -20.96
C ASN A 30 -20.56 11.92 -20.34
N TYR A 31 -21.25 11.34 -19.37
CA TYR A 31 -20.80 10.13 -18.69
C TYR A 31 -21.69 8.94 -19.05
N VAL A 32 -21.07 7.80 -19.17
CA VAL A 32 -21.75 6.53 -19.45
C VAL A 32 -21.34 5.47 -18.44
N THR A 33 -22.24 4.52 -18.21
CA THR A 33 -21.92 3.30 -17.46
C THR A 33 -21.91 2.12 -18.43
N LYS A 34 -20.87 1.30 -18.36
CA LYS A 34 -20.69 0.12 -19.21
C LYS A 34 -20.43 -1.10 -18.34
N LYS A 35 -21.27 -2.13 -18.46
CA LYS A 35 -21.00 -3.43 -17.85
C LYS A 35 -19.89 -4.15 -18.61
N VAL A 36 -19.03 -4.83 -17.86
CA VAL A 36 -17.93 -5.61 -18.39
C VAL A 36 -18.03 -7.03 -17.87
N GLU A 37 -18.15 -7.98 -18.76
CA GLU A 37 -18.07 -9.39 -18.40
C GLU A 37 -16.61 -9.79 -18.20
N VAL A 38 -16.34 -10.38 -17.05
CA VAL A 38 -14.99 -10.81 -16.68
C VAL A 38 -15.00 -12.25 -16.20
N LYS A 39 -13.85 -12.93 -16.31
CA LYS A 39 -13.65 -14.25 -15.68
C LYS A 39 -13.61 -14.10 -14.17
N SER A 40 -13.74 -15.19 -13.43
CA SER A 40 -13.55 -15.20 -11.99
C SER A 40 -12.14 -14.72 -11.60
N PHE A 41 -12.04 -13.95 -10.54
CA PHE A 41 -10.80 -13.42 -9.99
C PHE A 41 -10.78 -13.53 -8.46
N ASP A 42 -9.59 -13.49 -7.91
CA ASP A 42 -9.28 -13.57 -6.48
C ASP A 42 -8.47 -12.34 -6.00
N GLY A 43 -8.22 -11.41 -6.89
CA GLY A 43 -7.51 -10.17 -6.59
C GLY A 43 -7.97 -9.03 -7.46
N ILE A 44 -7.69 -7.80 -7.00
CA ILE A 44 -7.99 -6.55 -7.69
C ILE A 44 -6.72 -5.70 -7.74
N SER A 45 -6.43 -5.15 -8.92
CA SER A 45 -5.34 -4.18 -9.12
C SER A 45 -5.86 -2.95 -9.83
N ALA A 46 -5.79 -1.80 -9.16
CA ALA A 46 -6.14 -0.48 -9.70
C ALA A 46 -4.88 0.31 -10.06
N SER A 47 -4.90 0.98 -11.21
CA SER A 47 -3.76 1.82 -11.60
C SER A 47 -4.16 2.91 -12.58
N THR A 48 -3.25 3.87 -12.81
CA THR A 48 -3.41 4.93 -13.82
C THR A 48 -4.61 5.84 -13.59
N SER A 49 -4.80 6.31 -12.35
CA SER A 49 -5.84 7.26 -11.95
C SER A 49 -7.27 6.76 -12.22
N ILE A 50 -7.51 5.48 -12.04
CA ILE A 50 -8.86 4.90 -12.04
C ILE A 50 -9.14 4.33 -10.66
N ASP A 51 -10.21 4.80 -10.04
CA ASP A 51 -10.64 4.34 -8.74
C ASP A 51 -11.47 3.07 -8.86
N VAL A 52 -11.25 2.13 -7.96
CA VAL A 52 -12.05 0.90 -7.85
C VAL A 52 -12.84 0.92 -6.55
N GLU A 53 -14.15 0.90 -6.66
CA GLU A 53 -15.05 0.71 -5.51
C GLU A 53 -15.42 -0.77 -5.42
N TYR A 54 -14.84 -1.48 -4.44
CA TYR A 54 -15.14 -2.89 -4.21
C TYR A 54 -16.21 -3.07 -3.15
N THR A 55 -17.20 -3.91 -3.45
CA THR A 55 -18.25 -4.36 -2.53
C THR A 55 -18.24 -5.87 -2.46
N GLN A 56 -17.96 -6.44 -1.30
CA GLN A 56 -18.06 -7.88 -1.09
C GLN A 56 -19.51 -8.33 -1.11
N THR A 57 -19.82 -9.36 -1.91
CA THR A 57 -21.15 -9.93 -2.03
C THR A 57 -21.08 -11.46 -1.98
N SER A 58 -22.23 -12.11 -1.71
CA SER A 58 -22.34 -13.56 -1.82
C SER A 58 -22.82 -14.02 -3.21
N GLY A 59 -23.10 -13.07 -4.11
CA GLY A 59 -23.66 -13.32 -5.42
C GLY A 59 -22.61 -13.42 -6.54
N ASN A 60 -23.10 -13.33 -7.78
CA ASN A 60 -22.26 -13.30 -8.97
C ASN A 60 -21.41 -12.02 -9.01
N GLN A 61 -20.28 -12.11 -9.69
CA GLN A 61 -19.46 -10.96 -9.97
C GLN A 61 -20.17 -10.01 -10.93
N ASP A 62 -20.12 -8.71 -10.63
CA ASP A 62 -20.60 -7.63 -11.49
C ASP A 62 -19.57 -6.53 -11.53
N VAL A 63 -19.21 -6.10 -12.74
CA VAL A 63 -18.18 -5.07 -12.94
C VAL A 63 -18.74 -4.01 -13.88
N GLU A 64 -18.78 -2.76 -13.39
CA GLU A 64 -19.29 -1.61 -14.12
C GLU A 64 -18.24 -0.51 -14.19
N VAL A 65 -18.01 0.00 -15.39
CA VAL A 65 -17.13 1.15 -15.65
C VAL A 65 -17.99 2.39 -15.81
N TYR A 66 -17.76 3.40 -14.97
CA TYR A 66 -18.34 4.73 -15.08
C TYR A 66 -17.26 5.72 -15.54
N ALA A 67 -17.44 6.31 -16.71
CA ALA A 67 -16.44 7.21 -17.31
C ALA A 67 -17.08 8.19 -18.30
N PRO A 68 -16.40 9.29 -18.69
CA PRO A 68 -16.75 10.06 -19.86
C PRO A 68 -16.89 9.16 -21.10
N ASP A 69 -17.89 9.42 -21.95
CA ASP A 69 -18.20 8.60 -23.12
C ASP A 69 -17.02 8.43 -24.09
N ASN A 70 -16.16 9.44 -24.18
CA ASN A 70 -14.96 9.38 -25.01
C ASN A 70 -13.73 8.76 -24.30
N LEU A 71 -13.85 8.40 -23.01
CA LEU A 71 -12.79 7.72 -22.24
C LEU A 71 -13.12 6.27 -21.92
N VAL A 72 -14.40 5.88 -21.87
CA VAL A 72 -14.84 4.56 -21.42
C VAL A 72 -14.17 3.41 -22.19
N ASP A 73 -13.89 3.58 -23.46
CA ASP A 73 -13.22 2.57 -24.28
C ASP A 73 -11.69 2.48 -24.09
N TYR A 74 -11.12 3.41 -23.33
CA TYR A 74 -9.71 3.36 -22.91
C TYR A 74 -9.54 2.75 -21.52
N VAL A 75 -10.64 2.50 -20.81
CA VAL A 75 -10.60 1.78 -19.54
C VAL A 75 -10.48 0.30 -19.84
N LYS A 76 -9.33 -0.26 -19.54
CA LYS A 76 -9.06 -1.70 -19.61
C LYS A 76 -9.50 -2.34 -18.32
N VAL A 77 -10.35 -3.34 -18.41
CA VAL A 77 -10.79 -4.21 -17.31
C VAL A 77 -10.65 -5.65 -17.79
N GLU A 78 -9.67 -6.35 -17.28
CA GLU A 78 -9.43 -7.75 -17.67
C GLU A 78 -8.86 -8.55 -16.49
N VAL A 79 -9.06 -9.86 -16.53
CA VAL A 79 -8.50 -10.77 -15.52
C VAL A 79 -7.25 -11.45 -16.11
N GLU A 80 -6.11 -11.18 -15.48
CA GLU A 80 -4.83 -11.84 -15.75
C GLU A 80 -4.33 -12.52 -14.46
N ASP A 81 -3.96 -13.77 -14.54
CA ASP A 81 -3.46 -14.58 -13.41
C ASP A 81 -4.35 -14.53 -12.15
N GLY A 82 -5.67 -14.53 -12.37
CA GLY A 82 -6.65 -14.45 -11.29
C GLY A 82 -6.80 -13.06 -10.65
N VAL A 83 -6.20 -12.02 -11.22
CA VAL A 83 -6.31 -10.63 -10.74
C VAL A 83 -7.08 -9.80 -11.74
N LEU A 84 -8.13 -9.12 -11.28
CA LEU A 84 -8.85 -8.11 -12.04
C LEU A 84 -7.99 -6.85 -12.14
N LYS A 85 -7.43 -6.60 -13.32
CA LYS A 85 -6.62 -5.41 -13.61
C LYS A 85 -7.48 -4.31 -14.20
N VAL A 86 -7.41 -3.14 -13.58
CA VAL A 86 -8.13 -1.93 -13.98
C VAL A 86 -7.12 -0.82 -14.25
N CYS A 87 -7.06 -0.37 -15.49
CA CYS A 87 -6.15 0.70 -15.90
C CYS A 87 -6.62 1.42 -17.15
N PHE A 88 -6.06 2.59 -17.42
CA PHE A 88 -6.16 3.18 -18.76
C PHE A 88 -5.15 2.53 -19.71
N GLU A 89 -5.62 2.08 -20.85
CA GLU A 89 -4.78 1.54 -21.92
C GLU A 89 -5.07 2.22 -23.26
N SER A 90 -4.03 2.57 -23.99
CA SER A 90 -4.19 3.11 -25.34
C SER A 90 -4.67 2.02 -26.31
N LYS A 91 -5.65 2.35 -27.18
CA LYS A 91 -6.07 1.47 -28.30
C LYS A 91 -4.89 1.12 -29.21
N ASN A 92 -3.90 2.00 -29.30
CA ASN A 92 -2.64 1.71 -29.95
C ASN A 92 -1.56 1.49 -28.90
N LYS A 93 -1.25 0.22 -28.57
CA LYS A 93 -0.24 -0.17 -27.57
C LYS A 93 1.15 0.44 -27.78
N LYS A 94 1.44 0.99 -28.97
CA LYS A 94 2.70 1.68 -29.26
C LYS A 94 2.67 3.18 -28.89
N LYS A 95 1.50 3.73 -28.53
CA LYS A 95 1.35 5.14 -28.15
C LYS A 95 0.75 5.23 -26.76
N GLY A 96 1.37 6.00 -25.88
CA GLY A 96 0.77 6.35 -24.60
C GLY A 96 -0.50 7.21 -24.80
N ILE A 97 -1.29 7.33 -23.74
CA ILE A 97 -2.39 8.32 -23.67
C ILE A 97 -2.05 9.36 -22.61
N THR A 98 -2.47 10.59 -22.87
CA THR A 98 -2.44 11.68 -21.89
C THR A 98 -3.84 12.25 -21.80
N ILE A 99 -4.45 12.19 -20.63
CA ILE A 99 -5.77 12.75 -20.40
C ILE A 99 -5.60 14.17 -19.84
N ASN A 100 -6.08 15.16 -20.57
CA ASN A 100 -5.98 16.56 -20.20
C ASN A 100 -7.33 17.07 -19.69
N GLY A 101 -7.44 17.28 -18.40
CA GLY A 101 -8.65 17.79 -17.76
C GLY A 101 -9.13 16.91 -16.62
N LYS A 102 -9.94 17.48 -15.74
CA LYS A 102 -10.54 16.75 -14.63
C LYS A 102 -11.64 15.82 -15.14
N HIS A 103 -11.64 14.59 -14.68
CA HIS A 103 -12.70 13.62 -14.93
C HIS A 103 -12.89 12.73 -13.70
N LYS A 104 -14.06 12.09 -13.62
CA LYS A 104 -14.31 11.03 -12.65
C LYS A 104 -14.42 9.72 -13.43
N THR A 105 -13.42 8.87 -13.33
CA THR A 105 -13.48 7.53 -13.90
C THR A 105 -13.33 6.54 -12.77
N LYS A 106 -14.32 5.66 -12.62
CA LYS A 106 -14.31 4.63 -11.59
C LYS A 106 -14.84 3.31 -12.11
N VAL A 107 -14.42 2.24 -11.47
CA VAL A 107 -14.92 0.88 -11.72
C VAL A 107 -15.54 0.35 -10.44
N SER A 108 -16.85 0.08 -10.50
CA SER A 108 -17.57 -0.57 -9.41
C SER A 108 -17.46 -2.08 -9.57
N VAL A 109 -16.99 -2.76 -8.53
CA VAL A 109 -16.77 -4.20 -8.50
C VAL A 109 -17.56 -4.81 -7.37
N SER A 110 -18.58 -5.60 -7.70
CA SER A 110 -19.28 -6.45 -6.75
C SER A 110 -18.84 -7.89 -6.96
N ALA A 111 -18.25 -8.52 -5.96
CA ALA A 111 -17.72 -9.87 -6.09
C ALA A 111 -17.67 -10.60 -4.74
N PRO A 112 -17.52 -11.93 -4.72
CA PRO A 112 -17.14 -12.66 -3.52
C PRO A 112 -15.84 -12.15 -2.92
N ALA A 113 -15.43 -12.71 -1.78
CA ALA A 113 -14.18 -12.33 -1.13
C ALA A 113 -12.99 -12.43 -2.07
N VAL A 114 -12.09 -11.45 -1.97
CA VAL A 114 -10.81 -11.42 -2.69
C VAL A 114 -9.65 -11.49 -1.69
N HIS A 115 -8.51 -12.05 -2.10
CA HIS A 115 -7.34 -12.21 -1.24
C HIS A 115 -6.22 -11.22 -1.55
N LYS A 116 -6.34 -10.46 -2.64
CA LYS A 116 -5.28 -9.53 -3.07
C LYS A 116 -5.87 -8.21 -3.51
N LEU A 117 -5.36 -7.12 -2.93
CA LEU A 117 -5.67 -5.76 -3.31
C LEU A 117 -4.37 -5.02 -3.61
N HIS A 118 -4.28 -4.37 -4.76
CA HIS A 118 -3.11 -3.60 -5.15
C HIS A 118 -3.52 -2.28 -5.81
N ALA A 119 -3.22 -1.17 -5.17
CA ALA A 119 -3.38 0.18 -5.71
C ALA A 119 -2.03 0.73 -6.15
N SER A 120 -1.98 1.42 -7.29
CA SER A 120 -0.73 1.99 -7.80
C SER A 120 -0.98 3.14 -8.79
N SER A 121 0.03 3.97 -9.00
CA SER A 121 0.00 5.01 -10.06
C SER A 121 -1.27 5.87 -10.02
N CYS A 122 -1.62 6.39 -8.84
CA CYS A 122 -2.80 7.21 -8.57
C CYS A 122 -4.15 6.51 -8.87
N GLY A 123 -4.20 5.20 -8.86
CA GLY A 123 -5.45 4.43 -8.91
C GLY A 123 -5.76 3.89 -7.52
N ASP A 124 -6.92 4.26 -6.96
CA ASP A 124 -7.28 3.98 -5.59
C ASP A 124 -8.24 2.80 -5.47
N ILE A 125 -8.24 2.13 -4.32
CA ILE A 125 -9.20 1.07 -4.01
C ILE A 125 -9.97 1.44 -2.74
N LEU A 126 -11.30 1.51 -2.86
CA LEU A 126 -12.20 1.71 -1.73
C LEU A 126 -12.97 0.43 -1.41
N LEU A 127 -12.78 -0.12 -0.22
CA LEU A 127 -13.59 -1.23 0.31
C LEU A 127 -14.88 -0.70 0.92
N LYS A 128 -15.97 -0.71 0.15
CA LYS A 128 -17.26 -0.08 0.52
C LYS A 128 -17.91 -0.69 1.76
N ASN A 129 -17.88 -2.00 1.91
CA ASN A 129 -18.49 -2.73 3.02
C ASN A 129 -17.51 -3.63 3.77
N GLY A 130 -16.22 -3.39 3.54
CA GLY A 130 -15.15 -4.17 4.15
C GLY A 130 -14.83 -5.46 3.39
N LEU A 131 -14.02 -6.32 4.01
CA LEU A 131 -13.57 -7.59 3.47
C LEU A 131 -13.55 -8.64 4.59
N LYS A 132 -14.28 -9.73 4.41
CA LYS A 132 -14.25 -10.87 5.32
C LYS A 132 -13.95 -12.15 4.55
N VAL A 133 -12.82 -12.80 4.87
CA VAL A 133 -12.34 -13.97 4.16
C VAL A 133 -11.53 -14.87 5.10
N GLN A 134 -11.50 -16.16 4.84
CA GLN A 134 -10.58 -17.07 5.53
C GLN A 134 -9.22 -17.08 4.83
N GLY A 135 -8.17 -17.41 5.57
CA GLY A 135 -6.81 -17.49 5.06
C GLY A 135 -6.11 -16.13 4.98
N LYS A 136 -5.20 -16.01 4.01
CA LYS A 136 -4.30 -14.88 3.88
C LYS A 136 -4.86 -13.81 2.95
N VAL A 137 -4.81 -12.55 3.41
CA VAL A 137 -5.11 -11.36 2.61
C VAL A 137 -3.84 -10.53 2.43
N VAL A 138 -3.64 -9.99 1.24
CA VAL A 138 -2.54 -9.11 0.90
C VAL A 138 -3.09 -7.79 0.38
N VAL A 139 -2.79 -6.70 1.08
CA VAL A 139 -3.18 -5.33 0.74
C VAL A 139 -1.91 -4.54 0.45
N LYS A 140 -1.75 -4.05 -0.78
CA LYS A 140 -0.54 -3.33 -1.20
C LYS A 140 -0.89 -2.01 -1.87
N SER A 141 -0.15 -0.98 -1.51
CA SER A 141 -0.20 0.32 -2.14
C SER A 141 1.18 0.74 -2.63
N SER A 142 1.26 1.46 -3.72
CA SER A 142 2.53 1.98 -4.25
C SER A 142 2.31 3.18 -5.18
N SER A 143 3.34 4.01 -5.37
CA SER A 143 3.34 5.05 -6.41
C SER A 143 2.10 5.96 -6.39
N SER A 144 1.68 6.44 -5.22
CA SER A 144 0.52 7.33 -5.02
C SER A 144 -0.85 6.70 -5.35
N GLY A 145 -0.99 5.39 -5.25
CA GLY A 145 -2.30 4.74 -5.26
C GLY A 145 -2.67 4.39 -3.83
N ASP A 146 -3.88 4.71 -3.39
CA ASP A 146 -4.30 4.57 -2.00
C ASP A 146 -5.30 3.43 -1.83
N ILE A 147 -5.34 2.86 -0.61
CA ILE A 147 -6.36 1.87 -0.26
C ILE A 147 -7.07 2.32 1.01
N GLU A 148 -8.37 2.52 0.91
CA GLU A 148 -9.22 2.85 2.04
C GLU A 148 -10.23 1.73 2.30
N GLY A 149 -10.46 1.41 3.57
CA GLY A 149 -11.43 0.37 3.92
C GLY A 149 -11.99 0.47 5.31
N GLY A 150 -13.27 0.07 5.47
CA GLY A 150 -13.93 0.02 6.76
C GLY A 150 -13.37 -1.12 7.62
N SER A 151 -13.69 -2.35 7.28
CA SER A 151 -13.35 -3.52 8.09
C SER A 151 -12.66 -4.61 7.27
N VAL A 152 -11.58 -5.18 7.79
CA VAL A 152 -10.92 -6.36 7.22
C VAL A 152 -10.84 -7.46 8.28
N ALA A 153 -11.42 -8.64 7.99
CA ALA A 153 -11.37 -9.80 8.87
C ALA A 153 -10.82 -11.02 8.11
N CYS A 154 -9.70 -11.57 8.56
CA CYS A 154 -9.03 -12.73 7.95
C CYS A 154 -8.09 -13.41 8.95
N ASP A 155 -7.51 -14.55 8.57
CA ASP A 155 -6.57 -15.26 9.44
C ASP A 155 -5.19 -14.58 9.45
N GLU A 156 -4.65 -14.25 8.26
CA GLU A 156 -3.37 -13.58 8.09
C GLU A 156 -3.55 -12.34 7.20
N LEU A 157 -3.12 -11.19 7.68
CA LEU A 157 -3.14 -9.95 6.92
C LEU A 157 -1.73 -9.40 6.70
N LEU A 158 -1.35 -9.20 5.44
CA LEU A 158 -0.16 -8.44 5.05
C LEU A 158 -0.60 -7.10 4.47
N VAL A 159 -0.20 -6.01 5.11
CA VAL A 159 -0.42 -4.63 4.66
C VAL A 159 0.93 -4.04 4.30
N LYS A 160 1.08 -3.56 3.07
CA LYS A 160 2.36 -3.03 2.62
C LYS A 160 2.19 -1.78 1.77
N THR A 161 2.94 -0.74 2.11
CA THR A 161 3.02 0.47 1.30
C THR A 161 4.45 0.82 0.91
N SER A 162 4.58 1.48 -0.23
CA SER A 162 5.87 1.99 -0.71
C SER A 162 5.67 3.22 -1.60
N SER A 163 6.72 3.98 -1.74
CA SER A 163 6.71 5.27 -2.46
C SER A 163 5.78 6.26 -1.74
N CYS A 164 4.69 6.72 -2.35
CA CYS A 164 3.78 7.70 -1.77
C CYS A 164 2.32 7.18 -1.74
N GLY A 165 2.12 5.89 -1.70
CA GLY A 165 0.78 5.32 -1.63
C GLY A 165 0.44 4.97 -0.19
N ASP A 166 -0.76 5.29 0.26
CA ASP A 166 -1.19 5.13 1.64
C ASP A 166 -2.23 4.03 1.81
N ILE A 167 -2.33 3.48 3.02
CA ILE A 167 -3.36 2.50 3.36
C ILE A 167 -4.02 2.91 4.68
N SER A 168 -5.34 3.12 4.66
CA SER A 168 -6.13 3.42 5.86
C SER A 168 -7.24 2.39 6.05
N LEU A 169 -7.22 1.68 7.20
CA LEU A 169 -8.22 0.69 7.58
C LEU A 169 -8.85 1.06 8.93
N GLU A 170 -10.20 1.09 8.96
CA GLU A 170 -10.94 1.45 10.18
C GLU A 170 -10.88 0.36 11.24
N ASN A 171 -11.06 -0.91 10.82
CA ASN A 171 -11.09 -2.04 11.75
C ASN A 171 -10.43 -3.27 11.14
N VAL A 172 -9.51 -3.87 11.86
CA VAL A 172 -8.82 -5.10 11.46
C VAL A 172 -8.98 -6.17 12.55
N VAL A 173 -9.44 -7.35 12.14
CA VAL A 173 -9.48 -8.54 12.99
C VAL A 173 -8.72 -9.66 12.29
N SER A 174 -7.61 -10.10 12.89
CA SER A 174 -6.78 -11.16 12.31
C SER A 174 -6.06 -11.96 13.39
N THR A 175 -5.63 -13.17 13.09
CA THR A 175 -4.73 -13.92 13.95
C THR A 175 -3.32 -13.34 13.85
N SER A 176 -2.84 -13.07 12.65
CA SER A 176 -1.52 -12.49 12.39
C SER A 176 -1.61 -11.29 11.48
N LEU A 177 -0.98 -10.19 11.89
CA LEU A 177 -0.86 -8.97 11.11
C LEU A 177 0.61 -8.65 10.86
N ASN A 178 0.98 -8.47 9.59
CA ASN A 178 2.27 -7.92 9.19
C ASN A 178 2.04 -6.60 8.45
N VAL A 179 2.72 -5.54 8.89
CA VAL A 179 2.60 -4.18 8.36
C VAL A 179 3.98 -3.66 7.96
N GLU A 180 4.13 -3.26 6.71
CA GLU A 180 5.39 -2.73 6.19
C GLU A 180 5.16 -1.38 5.50
N ALA A 181 5.76 -0.31 6.02
CA ALA A 181 5.75 1.01 5.40
C ALA A 181 7.16 1.42 4.98
N SER A 182 7.32 1.89 3.76
CA SER A 182 8.63 2.29 3.24
C SER A 182 8.55 3.48 2.30
N SER A 183 9.67 4.17 2.15
CA SER A 183 9.79 5.42 1.39
C SER A 183 8.95 6.55 2.03
N SER A 184 7.81 6.92 1.49
CA SER A 184 6.94 7.98 2.04
C SER A 184 5.46 7.54 2.03
N GLY A 185 5.21 6.25 2.06
CA GLY A 185 3.86 5.71 2.13
C GLY A 185 3.51 5.35 3.56
N ASP A 186 2.33 5.73 4.01
CA ASP A 186 1.89 5.59 5.39
C ASP A 186 0.80 4.52 5.54
N ILE A 187 0.75 3.91 6.73
CA ILE A 187 -0.28 2.92 7.06
C ILE A 187 -0.95 3.32 8.38
N GLU A 188 -2.28 3.49 8.34
CA GLU A 188 -3.11 3.73 9.50
C GLU A 188 -4.10 2.58 9.73
N ILE A 189 -4.11 1.99 10.93
CA ILE A 189 -5.14 1.04 11.38
C ILE A 189 -5.75 1.56 12.68
N LYS A 190 -7.00 2.06 12.58
CA LYS A 190 -7.66 2.77 13.70
C LYS A 190 -8.12 1.86 14.83
N THR A 191 -8.50 0.63 14.49
CA THR A 191 -8.88 -0.38 15.49
C THR A 191 -8.38 -1.75 15.06
N LEU A 192 -7.56 -2.37 15.89
CA LEU A 192 -6.94 -3.66 15.63
C LEU A 192 -7.24 -4.64 16.75
N GLN A 193 -7.58 -5.87 16.38
CA GLN A 193 -7.58 -7.02 17.26
C GLN A 193 -6.82 -8.17 16.60
N ALA A 194 -5.67 -8.57 17.18
CA ALA A 194 -4.84 -9.66 16.67
C ALA A 194 -4.17 -10.45 17.78
N GLU A 195 -3.71 -11.66 17.48
CA GLU A 195 -2.80 -12.41 18.38
C GLU A 195 -1.37 -11.87 18.22
N THR A 196 -0.91 -11.72 16.98
CA THR A 196 0.45 -11.27 16.69
C THR A 196 0.45 -10.11 15.72
N VAL A 197 1.30 -9.12 16.00
CA VAL A 197 1.53 -7.96 15.14
C VAL A 197 3.02 -7.80 14.88
N GLU A 198 3.43 -7.71 13.62
CA GLU A 198 4.77 -7.29 13.23
C GLU A 198 4.64 -6.02 12.38
N ALA A 199 5.31 -4.92 12.78
CA ALA A 199 5.28 -3.67 12.04
C ALA A 199 6.69 -3.16 11.79
N GLU A 200 6.99 -2.87 10.53
CA GLU A 200 8.28 -2.36 10.08
C GLU A 200 8.12 -1.07 9.29
N ALA A 201 8.67 0.02 9.83
CA ALA A 201 8.72 1.34 9.21
C ALA A 201 10.15 1.69 8.79
N SER A 202 10.32 2.18 7.57
CA SER A 202 11.65 2.50 7.05
C SER A 202 11.63 3.70 6.10
N SER A 203 12.79 4.32 5.94
CA SER A 203 12.97 5.55 5.15
C SER A 203 12.15 6.72 5.75
N ALA A 204 11.02 7.08 5.21
CA ALA A 204 10.13 8.10 5.74
C ALA A 204 8.65 7.62 5.69
N GLY A 205 8.43 6.32 5.72
CA GLY A 205 7.08 5.75 5.79
C GLY A 205 6.71 5.47 7.24
N ASP A 206 5.52 5.89 7.64
CA ASP A 206 5.04 5.81 9.02
C ASP A 206 3.93 4.77 9.18
N ILE A 207 3.85 4.20 10.38
CA ILE A 207 2.81 3.23 10.74
C ILE A 207 2.11 3.69 12.01
N GLU A 208 0.78 3.89 11.93
CA GLU A 208 -0.04 4.18 13.10
C GLU A 208 -1.00 3.02 13.40
N LEU A 209 -0.91 2.47 14.63
CA LEU A 209 -1.70 1.33 15.07
C LEU A 209 -2.39 1.63 16.40
N ALA A 210 -3.70 1.31 16.47
CA ALA A 210 -4.46 1.36 17.71
C ALA A 210 -5.30 0.10 17.91
N GLY A 211 -5.55 -0.30 19.17
CA GLY A 211 -6.34 -1.49 19.49
C GLY A 211 -5.69 -2.41 20.52
N VAL A 212 -5.76 -3.71 20.30
CA VAL A 212 -5.23 -4.73 21.21
C VAL A 212 -4.58 -5.89 20.47
N CYS A 213 -3.48 -6.40 21.02
CA CYS A 213 -2.89 -7.67 20.58
C CYS A 213 -2.22 -8.42 21.75
N HIS A 214 -1.89 -9.68 21.55
CA HIS A 214 -1.13 -10.42 22.54
C HIS A 214 0.37 -10.10 22.42
N SER A 215 0.94 -10.17 21.24
CA SER A 215 2.37 -9.94 21.01
C SER A 215 2.59 -8.95 19.88
N ALA A 216 3.48 -7.98 20.08
CA ALA A 216 3.87 -7.00 19.08
C ALA A 216 5.39 -6.95 18.90
N LYS A 217 5.82 -6.93 17.64
CA LYS A 217 7.21 -6.69 17.26
C LYS A 217 7.26 -5.46 16.34
N PHE A 218 7.98 -4.44 16.78
CA PHE A 218 8.12 -3.18 16.07
C PHE A 218 9.57 -2.97 15.62
N SER A 219 9.75 -2.50 14.41
CA SER A 219 11.04 -2.10 13.85
C SER A 219 10.91 -0.75 13.16
N ALA A 220 11.73 0.22 13.56
CA ALA A 220 11.79 1.53 12.94
C ALA A 220 13.22 1.87 12.55
N SER A 221 13.41 2.36 11.33
CA SER A 221 14.75 2.68 10.82
C SER A 221 14.76 3.86 9.88
N SER A 222 15.93 4.47 9.73
CA SER A 222 16.13 5.69 8.95
C SER A 222 15.31 6.86 9.54
N SER A 223 14.20 7.26 8.94
CA SER A 223 13.29 8.27 9.48
C SER A 223 11.83 7.79 9.45
N GLY A 224 11.61 6.50 9.37
CA GLY A 224 10.28 5.92 9.44
C GLY A 224 9.92 5.59 10.87
N ASP A 225 8.70 5.91 11.29
CA ASP A 225 8.23 5.82 12.67
C ASP A 225 7.12 4.77 12.85
N VAL A 226 7.10 4.14 14.04
CA VAL A 226 5.99 3.25 14.45
C VAL A 226 5.25 3.89 15.63
N MET A 227 4.05 4.38 15.40
CA MET A 227 3.18 5.04 16.35
C MET A 227 2.12 4.06 16.90
N ALA A 228 2.51 3.22 17.85
CA ALA A 228 1.65 2.19 18.42
C ALA A 228 1.32 2.43 19.92
N LYS A 229 1.39 3.67 20.40
CA LYS A 229 1.03 4.01 21.80
C LYS A 229 -0.42 3.70 22.15
N MET A 230 -1.29 3.60 21.16
CA MET A 230 -2.71 3.24 21.31
C MET A 230 -2.97 1.75 21.05
N LEU A 231 -1.97 0.96 20.67
CA LEU A 231 -2.05 -0.50 20.53
C LEU A 231 -1.55 -1.16 21.82
N LYS A 232 -2.47 -1.66 22.62
CA LYS A 232 -2.16 -2.34 23.90
C LYS A 232 -1.73 -3.77 23.63
N ALA A 233 -0.45 -4.09 23.92
CA ALA A 233 0.12 -5.42 23.75
C ALA A 233 0.63 -6.00 25.07
N ASN A 234 0.46 -7.30 25.28
CA ASN A 234 0.99 -7.95 26.49
C ASN A 234 2.51 -8.02 26.43
N VAL A 235 3.05 -8.44 25.29
CA VAL A 235 4.49 -8.58 25.05
C VAL A 235 4.90 -7.66 23.90
N VAL A 236 5.90 -6.82 24.11
CA VAL A 236 6.42 -5.93 23.08
C VAL A 236 7.91 -6.12 22.89
N THR A 237 8.35 -6.29 21.66
CA THR A 237 9.74 -6.18 21.23
C THR A 237 9.87 -4.98 20.30
N ALA A 238 10.72 -4.01 20.63
CA ALA A 238 10.90 -2.77 19.87
C ALA A 238 12.36 -2.57 19.46
N LYS A 239 12.61 -2.37 18.17
CA LYS A 239 13.95 -2.11 17.61
C LYS A 239 13.95 -0.81 16.85
N ALA A 240 14.59 0.23 17.39
CA ALA A 240 14.72 1.53 16.76
C ALA A 240 16.18 1.81 16.36
N SER A 241 16.39 2.27 15.14
CA SER A 241 17.73 2.54 14.62
C SER A 241 17.79 3.79 13.74
N SER A 242 18.98 4.32 13.55
CA SER A 242 19.22 5.55 12.79
C SER A 242 18.45 6.73 13.39
N ALA A 243 17.41 7.24 12.74
CA ALA A 243 16.54 8.28 13.29
C ALA A 243 15.06 7.84 13.32
N GLY A 244 14.81 6.54 13.25
CA GLY A 244 13.46 6.00 13.38
C GLY A 244 13.04 5.87 14.82
N ASP A 245 11.82 6.30 15.15
CA ASP A 245 11.27 6.32 16.49
C ASP A 245 10.11 5.32 16.63
N ILE A 246 9.98 4.74 17.81
CA ILE A 246 8.86 3.84 18.14
C ILE A 246 8.12 4.37 19.36
N THR A 247 6.79 4.44 19.29
CA THR A 247 5.96 4.60 20.48
C THR A 247 5.08 3.37 20.66
N CYS A 248 5.10 2.75 21.86
CA CYS A 248 4.37 1.51 22.10
C CYS A 248 3.66 1.50 23.47
N HIS A 249 2.75 0.53 23.66
CA HIS A 249 2.07 0.30 24.94
C HIS A 249 2.24 -1.16 25.38
N ALA A 250 3.12 -1.39 26.35
CA ALA A 250 3.42 -2.70 26.89
C ALA A 250 2.73 -2.93 28.24
N VAL A 251 2.16 -4.14 28.43
CA VAL A 251 1.43 -4.52 29.65
C VAL A 251 2.27 -5.40 30.56
N ASP A 252 2.83 -6.49 30.04
CA ASP A 252 3.55 -7.49 30.84
C ASP A 252 5.06 -7.43 30.62
N SER A 253 5.54 -7.39 29.37
CA SER A 253 6.97 -7.33 29.10
C SER A 253 7.31 -6.41 27.91
N LEU A 254 8.46 -5.80 27.98
CA LEU A 254 9.03 -4.91 27.00
C LEU A 254 10.51 -5.21 26.80
N ASP A 255 10.88 -5.62 25.57
CA ASP A 255 12.27 -5.79 25.13
C ASP A 255 12.59 -4.68 24.13
N VAL A 256 13.66 -3.93 24.39
CA VAL A 256 14.02 -2.76 23.58
C VAL A 256 15.47 -2.82 23.15
N THR A 257 15.66 -2.65 21.86
CA THR A 257 17.00 -2.44 21.27
C THR A 257 17.00 -1.10 20.53
N THR A 258 17.92 -0.21 20.88
CA THR A 258 18.12 1.04 20.16
C THR A 258 19.55 1.14 19.65
N SER A 259 19.74 1.80 18.52
CA SER A 259 21.07 2.10 17.98
C SER A 259 21.07 3.46 17.26
N SER A 260 22.24 4.04 17.14
CA SER A 260 22.41 5.36 16.53
C SER A 260 21.53 6.42 17.22
N SER A 261 20.58 7.04 16.53
CA SER A 261 19.69 8.07 17.07
C SER A 261 18.24 7.60 17.23
N GLY A 262 17.98 6.30 17.11
CA GLY A 262 16.64 5.74 17.27
C GLY A 262 16.19 5.78 18.72
N ASN A 263 14.91 6.08 18.96
CA ASN A 263 14.33 6.17 20.30
C ASN A 263 13.08 5.29 20.42
N VAL A 264 12.80 4.87 21.66
CA VAL A 264 11.57 4.14 21.99
C VAL A 264 10.86 4.85 23.15
N GLY A 265 9.64 5.32 22.89
CA GLY A 265 8.72 5.78 23.92
C GLY A 265 7.76 4.66 24.31
N TYR A 266 7.58 4.37 25.58
CA TYR A 266 6.62 3.35 26.00
C TYR A 266 5.60 3.86 27.01
N LYS A 267 4.37 3.38 26.87
CA LYS A 267 3.26 3.54 27.80
C LYS A 267 2.99 2.21 28.53
N GLY A 268 2.36 2.28 29.68
CA GLY A 268 2.04 1.11 30.49
C GLY A 268 3.00 0.89 31.66
N ASN A 269 2.82 -0.24 32.35
CA ASN A 269 3.63 -0.63 33.50
C ASN A 269 4.06 -2.09 33.36
N PRO A 270 4.89 -2.44 32.34
CA PRO A 270 5.35 -3.81 32.16
C PRO A 270 6.15 -4.28 33.39
N LYS A 271 5.96 -5.55 33.77
CA LYS A 271 6.64 -6.17 34.91
C LYS A 271 8.11 -6.45 34.61
N HIS A 272 8.42 -6.66 33.33
CA HIS A 272 9.76 -6.95 32.85
C HIS A 272 10.13 -5.97 31.75
N ILE A 273 11.27 -5.29 31.93
CA ILE A 273 11.85 -4.41 30.90
C ILE A 273 13.29 -4.86 30.68
N ASP A 274 13.59 -5.32 29.48
CA ASP A 274 14.96 -5.55 29.01
C ASP A 274 15.33 -4.45 28.00
N PHE A 275 16.50 -3.84 28.18
CA PHE A 275 16.87 -2.69 27.37
C PHE A 275 18.38 -2.65 27.08
N HIS A 276 18.73 -2.67 25.79
CA HIS A 276 20.10 -2.62 25.28
C HIS A 276 20.24 -1.67 24.08
N PRO A 277 21.25 -0.78 24.07
CA PRO A 277 21.99 -0.20 25.20
C PRO A 277 21.12 0.86 25.93
N LYS A 278 21.52 1.28 27.11
CA LYS A 278 20.73 2.13 28.04
C LYS A 278 20.55 3.60 27.57
N LYS A 279 20.30 3.86 26.28
CA LYS A 279 20.02 5.19 25.71
C LYS A 279 18.84 5.11 24.74
N GLY A 280 17.97 6.13 24.73
CA GLY A 280 16.86 6.20 23.78
C GLY A 280 15.57 5.53 24.23
N LEU A 281 15.44 5.11 25.49
CA LEU A 281 14.18 4.63 26.07
C LEU A 281 13.59 5.67 27.02
N LYS A 282 12.30 5.99 26.83
CA LYS A 282 11.58 6.94 27.69
C LYS A 282 10.17 6.43 27.95
N LYS A 283 9.74 6.50 29.23
CA LYS A 283 8.33 6.31 29.58
C LYS A 283 7.54 7.56 29.15
N ILE A 284 6.42 7.35 28.48
CA ILE A 284 5.50 8.41 28.02
C ILE A 284 4.13 8.21 28.66
N ASP A 285 3.33 9.27 28.70
CA ASP A 285 1.97 9.27 29.30
C ASP A 285 0.89 8.73 28.33
#